data_8778c0e0349fcc81f9c15daca01ab1d8
#
_entry.id   8778c0e0349fcc81f9c15daca01ab1d8
#
_cell.length_a   1.000
_cell.length_b   1.000
_cell.length_c   1.000
_cell.angle_alpha   90.00
_cell.angle_beta   90.00
_cell.angle_gamma   90.00
#
_symmetry.space_group_name_H-M   'P 1'
#
loop_
_entity.id
_entity.type
_entity.pdbx_description
1 polymer ?
#
loop_
_entity_poly.entity_id
_entity_poly.type
_entity_poly.pdbx_seq_one_letter_code
_entity_poly.pdbx_strand_id
1 'polypeptide(L)'
;MCIVLNRLFDGLDGAIARINGPTDFGGYLDSLCDFLFYVSVPVAFGIISTDNQMPALALVASFTLTAVSFLGYAAIAARRNDNDGAHGSKAFIYSTGVMEGGETIAFFLLFCLFPAFFPTLAVIFAALCILTVAQRIALAAKSFS
;
A
#
# COMPACT_ATOMS: atom_id res chain seq x y z
N MET A 1 -16.83 -1.08 10.59
CA MET A 1 -17.26 -2.44 10.17
C MET A 1 -16.62 -2.87 8.85
N CYS A 2 -16.62 -2.06 7.80
CA CYS A 2 -16.01 -2.43 6.51
C CYS A 2 -14.50 -2.74 6.57
N ILE A 3 -13.70 -2.01 7.37
CA ILE A 3 -12.26 -2.25 7.52
C ILE A 3 -11.99 -3.65 8.11
N VAL A 4 -12.73 -4.04 9.13
CA VAL A 4 -12.59 -5.37 9.77
C VAL A 4 -13.04 -6.48 8.83
N LEU A 5 -14.12 -6.27 8.08
CA LEU A 5 -14.59 -7.23 7.08
C LEU A 5 -13.56 -7.41 5.95
N ASN A 6 -12.98 -6.34 5.44
CA ASN A 6 -11.92 -6.42 4.42
C ASN A 6 -10.73 -7.26 4.94
N ARG A 7 -10.26 -7.02 6.16
CA ARG A 7 -9.16 -7.82 6.76
C ARG A 7 -9.53 -9.28 7.01
N LEU A 8 -10.80 -9.59 7.32
CA LEU A 8 -11.27 -10.97 7.43
C LEU A 8 -11.26 -11.69 6.07
N PHE A 9 -11.71 -11.03 5.01
CA PHE A 9 -11.68 -11.59 3.65
C PHE A 9 -10.24 -11.82 3.17
N ASP A 10 -9.34 -10.85 3.39
CA ASP A 10 -7.91 -10.96 3.10
C ASP A 10 -7.26 -12.14 3.84
N GLY A 11 -7.60 -12.32 5.13
CA GLY A 11 -7.16 -13.48 5.92
C GLY A 11 -7.69 -14.83 5.41
N LEU A 12 -8.93 -14.87 4.90
CA LEU A 12 -9.55 -16.07 4.33
C LEU A 12 -8.93 -16.42 2.97
N ASP A 13 -8.72 -15.44 2.10
CA ASP A 13 -8.09 -15.64 0.79
C ASP A 13 -6.64 -16.11 0.95
N GLY A 14 -5.91 -15.54 1.90
CA GLY A 14 -4.57 -16.01 2.27
C GLY A 14 -4.55 -17.43 2.87
N ALA A 15 -5.62 -17.85 3.57
CA ALA A 15 -5.74 -19.22 4.07
C ALA A 15 -6.05 -20.21 2.94
N ILE A 16 -6.91 -19.86 2.00
CA ILE A 16 -7.26 -20.66 0.82
C ILE A 16 -6.04 -20.81 -0.11
N ALA A 17 -5.29 -19.74 -0.33
CA ALA A 17 -4.06 -19.76 -1.12
C ALA A 17 -2.97 -20.65 -0.50
N ARG A 18 -2.92 -20.74 0.83
CA ARG A 18 -1.99 -21.67 1.52
C ARG A 18 -2.36 -23.14 1.31
N ILE A 19 -3.62 -23.46 1.10
CA ILE A 19 -4.09 -24.84 0.89
C ILE A 19 -3.94 -25.27 -0.57
N ASN A 20 -4.27 -24.38 -1.52
CA ASN A 20 -4.33 -24.68 -2.96
C ASN A 20 -3.10 -24.22 -3.75
N GLY A 21 -2.17 -23.53 -3.11
CA GLY A 21 -1.03 -22.86 -3.73
C GLY A 21 -1.37 -21.44 -4.21
N PRO A 22 -0.42 -20.49 -4.14
CA PRO A 22 -0.61 -19.15 -4.66
C PRO A 22 -0.71 -19.17 -6.19
N THR A 23 -1.65 -18.38 -6.75
CA THR A 23 -1.75 -18.19 -8.20
C THR A 23 -1.37 -16.74 -8.54
N ASP A 24 -0.75 -16.53 -9.71
CA ASP A 24 -0.35 -15.21 -10.17
C ASP A 24 -1.56 -14.27 -10.30
N PHE A 25 -2.69 -14.79 -10.77
CA PHE A 25 -3.93 -14.03 -10.85
C PHE A 25 -4.50 -13.66 -9.48
N GLY A 26 -4.40 -14.56 -8.49
CA GLY A 26 -4.79 -14.28 -7.12
C GLY A 26 -3.98 -13.13 -6.52
N GLY A 27 -2.65 -13.15 -6.66
CA GLY A 27 -1.78 -12.09 -6.19
C GLY A 27 -2.02 -10.75 -6.89
N TYR A 28 -2.34 -10.76 -8.19
CA TYR A 28 -2.73 -9.56 -8.92
C TYR A 28 -4.05 -8.97 -8.39
N LEU A 29 -5.06 -9.81 -8.20
CA LEU A 29 -6.38 -9.39 -7.73
C LEU A 29 -6.32 -8.85 -6.29
N ASP A 30 -5.57 -9.52 -5.41
CA ASP A 30 -5.31 -9.11 -4.03
C ASP A 30 -4.71 -7.69 -3.99
N SER A 31 -3.64 -7.46 -4.74
CA SER A 31 -3.03 -6.14 -4.85
C SER A 31 -4.00 -5.06 -5.34
N LEU A 32 -4.82 -5.37 -6.35
CA LEU A 32 -5.81 -4.44 -6.89
C LEU A 32 -6.88 -4.09 -5.85
N CYS A 33 -7.40 -5.08 -5.13
CA CYS A 33 -8.40 -4.89 -4.09
C CYS A 33 -7.86 -4.09 -2.91
N ASP A 34 -6.62 -4.33 -2.51
CA ASP A 34 -5.95 -3.57 -1.45
C ASP A 34 -5.83 -2.09 -1.82
N PHE A 35 -5.38 -1.76 -3.03
CA PHE A 35 -5.28 -0.36 -3.46
C PHE A 35 -6.65 0.31 -3.61
N LEU A 36 -7.65 -0.41 -4.12
CA LEU A 36 -9.02 0.10 -4.17
C LEU A 36 -9.53 0.45 -2.76
N PHE A 37 -9.29 -0.44 -1.80
CA PHE A 37 -9.66 -0.20 -0.40
C PHE A 37 -8.89 1.00 0.18
N TYR A 38 -7.58 1.09 -0.02
CA TYR A 38 -6.77 2.19 0.50
C TYR A 38 -7.20 3.55 -0.03
N VAL A 39 -7.61 3.65 -1.29
CA VAL A 39 -8.12 4.89 -1.88
C VAL A 39 -9.55 5.21 -1.41
N SER A 40 -10.40 4.19 -1.21
CA SER A 40 -11.81 4.38 -0.85
C SER A 40 -11.99 5.08 0.51
N VAL A 41 -11.11 4.81 1.48
CA VAL A 41 -11.22 5.35 2.83
C VAL A 41 -11.03 6.89 2.84
N PRO A 42 -9.91 7.47 2.35
CA PRO A 42 -9.75 8.91 2.33
C PRO A 42 -10.80 9.60 1.44
N VAL A 43 -11.19 8.99 0.32
CA VAL A 43 -12.26 9.53 -0.54
C VAL A 43 -13.57 9.63 0.23
N ALA A 44 -13.96 8.62 1.01
CA ALA A 44 -15.15 8.68 1.85
C ALA A 44 -15.10 9.84 2.87
N PHE A 45 -13.96 10.05 3.54
CA PHE A 45 -13.78 11.18 4.44
C PHE A 45 -13.81 12.54 3.73
N GLY A 46 -13.27 12.64 2.52
CA GLY A 46 -13.31 13.85 1.70
C GLY A 46 -14.71 14.22 1.23
N ILE A 47 -15.61 13.25 1.02
CA ILE A 47 -17.00 13.49 0.64
C ILE A 47 -17.82 14.02 1.83
N ILE A 48 -17.51 13.59 3.06
CA ILE A 48 -18.28 13.93 4.26
C ILE A 48 -18.14 15.43 4.62
N SER A 49 -16.96 16.03 4.42
CA SER A 49 -16.71 17.42 4.81
C SER A 49 -15.77 18.12 3.81
N THR A 50 -16.05 19.38 3.52
CA THR A 50 -15.18 20.24 2.70
C THR A 50 -13.80 20.43 3.32
N ASP A 51 -13.68 20.48 4.64
CA ASP A 51 -12.41 20.63 5.35
C ASP A 51 -11.50 19.39 5.18
N ASN A 52 -12.10 18.23 4.89
CA ASN A 52 -11.39 16.99 4.67
C ASN A 52 -10.89 16.84 3.22
N GLN A 53 -11.40 17.61 2.26
CA GLN A 53 -11.15 17.39 0.84
C GLN A 53 -9.67 17.50 0.48
N MET A 54 -9.01 18.60 0.87
CA MET A 54 -7.59 18.76 0.54
C MET A 54 -6.69 17.73 1.22
N PRO A 55 -6.83 17.43 2.53
CA PRO A 55 -6.11 16.34 3.16
C PRO A 55 -6.37 14.97 2.52
N ALA A 56 -7.62 14.67 2.13
CA ALA A 56 -7.98 13.43 1.46
C ALA A 56 -7.31 13.32 0.08
N LEU A 57 -7.32 14.39 -0.71
CA LEU A 57 -6.64 14.43 -2.02
C LEU A 57 -5.13 14.25 -1.89
N ALA A 58 -4.50 14.91 -0.90
CA ALA A 58 -3.08 14.76 -0.63
C ALA A 58 -2.74 13.30 -0.26
N LEU A 59 -3.58 12.66 0.57
CA LEU A 59 -3.40 11.27 0.96
C LEU A 59 -3.58 10.31 -0.22
N VAL A 60 -4.60 10.50 -1.07
CA VAL A 60 -4.81 9.68 -2.29
C VAL A 60 -3.63 9.84 -3.25
N ALA A 61 -3.14 11.05 -3.46
CA ALA A 61 -1.98 11.31 -4.30
C ALA A 61 -0.73 10.60 -3.76
N SER A 62 -0.49 10.63 -2.44
CA SER A 62 0.62 9.94 -1.80
C SER A 62 0.51 8.42 -1.93
N PHE A 63 -0.68 7.84 -1.81
CA PHE A 63 -0.91 6.41 -2.06
C PHE A 63 -0.61 6.02 -3.49
N THR A 64 -1.00 6.84 -4.47
CA THR A 64 -0.69 6.61 -5.88
C THR A 64 0.82 6.55 -6.10
N LEU A 65 1.58 7.50 -5.54
CA LEU A 65 3.04 7.51 -5.64
C LEU A 65 3.66 6.29 -4.95
N THR A 66 3.15 5.90 -3.80
CA THR A 66 3.61 4.71 -3.07
C THR A 66 3.36 3.45 -3.87
N ALA A 67 2.17 3.31 -4.48
CA ALA A 67 1.80 2.18 -5.34
C ALA A 67 2.73 2.10 -6.57
N VAL A 68 2.89 3.20 -7.29
CA VAL A 68 3.76 3.26 -8.47
C VAL A 68 5.22 2.95 -8.12
N SER A 69 5.73 3.48 -6.99
CA SER A 69 7.09 3.19 -6.56
C SER A 69 7.30 1.72 -6.22
N PHE A 70 6.30 1.08 -5.59
CA PHE A 70 6.35 -0.35 -5.25
C PHE A 70 6.28 -1.23 -6.50
N LEU A 71 5.25 -1.04 -7.34
CA LEU A 71 5.04 -1.85 -8.54
C LEU A 71 6.16 -1.66 -9.56
N GLY A 72 6.62 -0.42 -9.75
CA GLY A 72 7.74 -0.11 -10.64
C GLY A 72 9.03 -0.78 -10.20
N TYR A 73 9.33 -0.73 -8.89
CA TYR A 73 10.49 -1.43 -8.34
C TYR A 73 10.39 -2.95 -8.55
N ALA A 74 9.23 -3.54 -8.20
CA ALA A 74 8.99 -4.98 -8.33
C ALA A 74 9.12 -5.45 -9.80
N ALA A 75 8.57 -4.70 -10.74
CA ALA A 75 8.65 -5.02 -12.18
C ALA A 75 10.10 -5.00 -12.70
N ILE A 76 10.90 -4.00 -12.31
CA ILE A 76 12.32 -3.93 -12.73
C ILE A 76 13.12 -5.05 -12.07
N ALA A 77 12.89 -5.33 -10.80
CA ALA A 77 13.58 -6.41 -10.07
C ALA A 77 13.26 -7.78 -10.67
N ALA A 78 12.00 -8.07 -11.01
CA ALA A 78 11.61 -9.31 -11.66
C ALA A 78 12.32 -9.48 -13.02
N ARG A 79 12.31 -8.46 -13.86
CA ARG A 79 12.99 -8.48 -15.16
C ARG A 79 14.50 -8.72 -15.06
N ARG A 80 15.17 -8.22 -14.02
CA ARG A 80 16.61 -8.42 -13.81
C ARG A 80 16.89 -9.84 -13.32
N ASN A 81 16.06 -10.37 -12.41
CA ASN A 81 16.21 -11.76 -11.93
C ASN A 81 16.02 -12.80 -13.04
N ASP A 82 15.09 -12.57 -13.97
CA ASP A 82 14.90 -13.44 -15.13
C ASP A 82 16.16 -13.50 -16.03
N ASN A 83 16.89 -12.38 -16.17
CA ASN A 83 18.11 -12.31 -16.97
C ASN A 83 19.32 -12.99 -16.28
N ASP A 84 19.37 -13.01 -14.95
CA ASP A 84 20.50 -13.52 -14.18
C ASP A 84 20.39 -15.01 -13.81
N GLY A 85 19.28 -15.68 -14.15
CA GLY A 85 19.04 -17.10 -13.86
C GLY A 85 19.03 -17.44 -12.36
N ALA A 86 18.98 -16.44 -11.49
CA ALA A 86 19.03 -16.59 -10.04
C ALA A 86 17.64 -16.74 -9.44
N HIS A 87 17.31 -17.95 -8.98
CA HIS A 87 16.04 -18.28 -8.34
C HIS A 87 15.74 -17.40 -7.11
N GLY A 88 14.71 -16.60 -7.21
CA GLY A 88 13.53 -16.51 -6.30
C GLY A 88 13.68 -15.99 -4.87
N SER A 89 14.85 -15.69 -4.29
CA SER A 89 14.92 -15.42 -2.84
C SER A 89 15.16 -13.95 -2.46
N LYS A 90 15.51 -13.08 -3.40
CA LYS A 90 15.86 -11.68 -3.11
C LYS A 90 14.74 -10.66 -3.30
N ALA A 91 13.69 -10.98 -4.03
CA ALA A 91 12.59 -10.04 -4.32
C ALA A 91 11.80 -9.64 -3.05
N PHE A 92 11.74 -10.51 -2.04
CA PHE A 92 10.98 -10.27 -0.81
C PHE A 92 11.66 -9.28 0.17
N ILE A 93 12.98 -9.05 0.04
CA ILE A 93 13.75 -8.17 0.94
C ILE A 93 13.56 -6.69 0.58
N TYR A 94 13.01 -6.37 -0.58
CA TYR A 94 12.94 -5.01 -1.11
C TYR A 94 11.60 -4.28 -0.91
N SER A 95 10.68 -4.89 -0.18
CA SER A 95 9.36 -4.32 0.13
C SER A 95 9.36 -3.39 1.35
N THR A 96 10.47 -3.20 2.03
CA THR A 96 10.53 -2.41 3.26
C THR A 96 10.39 -0.91 3.02
N GLY A 97 9.25 -0.36 3.48
CA GLY A 97 9.00 1.07 3.62
C GLY A 97 8.58 1.38 5.07
N VAL A 98 8.56 2.65 5.45
CA VAL A 98 8.05 3.09 6.76
C VAL A 98 6.54 2.88 6.87
N MET A 99 5.83 3.00 5.74
CA MET A 99 4.39 2.81 5.65
C MET A 99 4.08 1.57 4.81
N GLU A 100 3.68 0.52 5.51
CA GLU A 100 3.24 -0.76 4.93
C GLU A 100 1.76 -1.02 5.26
N GLY A 101 1.22 -2.19 4.92
CA GLY A 101 -0.19 -2.50 5.10
C GLY A 101 -0.68 -2.39 6.55
N GLY A 102 0.15 -2.79 7.51
CA GLY A 102 -0.19 -2.73 8.94
C GLY A 102 -0.39 -1.31 9.46
N GLU A 103 0.55 -0.42 9.15
CA GLU A 103 0.50 1.00 9.51
C GLU A 103 -0.69 1.71 8.85
N THR A 104 -0.97 1.36 7.59
CA THR A 104 -2.15 1.88 6.85
C THR A 104 -3.44 1.54 7.58
N ILE A 105 -3.62 0.30 8.00
CA ILE A 105 -4.80 -0.12 8.77
C ILE A 105 -4.88 0.59 10.11
N ALA A 106 -3.75 0.77 10.81
CA ALA A 106 -3.70 1.52 12.07
C ALA A 106 -4.18 2.97 11.88
N PHE A 107 -3.72 3.67 10.84
CA PHE A 107 -4.21 5.02 10.51
C PHE A 107 -5.70 5.05 10.16
N PHE A 108 -6.20 4.07 9.41
CA PHE A 108 -7.63 3.99 9.09
C PHE A 108 -8.50 3.78 10.33
N LEU A 109 -8.03 2.98 11.29
CA LEU A 109 -8.69 2.85 12.58
C LEU A 109 -8.68 4.17 13.36
N LEU A 110 -7.55 4.90 13.37
CA LEU A 110 -7.46 6.22 13.98
C LEU A 110 -8.41 7.23 13.32
N PHE A 111 -8.57 7.22 11.99
CA PHE A 111 -9.54 8.06 11.30
C PHE A 111 -10.98 7.77 11.76
N CYS A 112 -11.32 6.49 11.96
CA CYS A 112 -12.65 6.09 12.41
C CYS A 112 -12.89 6.42 13.89
N LEU A 113 -11.87 6.28 14.74
CA LEU A 113 -11.97 6.57 16.18
C LEU A 113 -11.96 8.08 16.48
N PHE A 114 -11.23 8.83 15.67
CA PHE A 114 -11.03 10.27 15.86
C PHE A 114 -11.31 11.07 14.58
N PRO A 115 -12.54 11.05 14.04
CA PRO A 115 -12.86 11.66 12.75
C PRO A 115 -12.62 13.19 12.72
N ALA A 116 -12.71 13.87 13.86
CA ALA A 116 -12.41 15.31 13.96
C ALA A 116 -10.93 15.63 13.68
N PHE A 117 -10.02 14.68 13.88
CA PHE A 117 -8.59 14.84 13.62
C PHE A 117 -8.16 14.32 12.24
N PHE A 118 -9.12 13.87 11.41
CA PHE A 118 -8.82 13.34 10.08
C PHE A 118 -7.90 14.26 9.26
N PRO A 119 -8.13 15.59 9.16
CA PRO A 119 -7.27 16.45 8.34
C PRO A 119 -5.79 16.38 8.76
N THR A 120 -5.54 16.46 10.07
CA THR A 120 -4.17 16.40 10.61
C THR A 120 -3.54 15.03 10.41
N LEU A 121 -4.27 13.97 10.74
CA LEU A 121 -3.79 12.59 10.61
C LEU A 121 -3.52 12.24 9.14
N ALA A 122 -4.36 12.68 8.21
CA ALA A 122 -4.20 12.45 6.78
C ALA A 122 -2.95 13.14 6.23
N VAL A 123 -2.66 14.36 6.65
CA VAL A 123 -1.42 15.08 6.24
C VAL A 123 -0.17 14.38 6.80
N ILE A 124 -0.21 13.96 8.07
CA ILE A 124 0.91 13.19 8.66
C ILE A 124 1.13 11.89 7.89
N PHE A 125 0.07 11.17 7.61
CA PHE A 125 0.15 9.92 6.85
C PHE A 125 0.69 10.16 5.42
N ALA A 126 0.20 11.17 4.72
CA ALA A 126 0.71 11.52 3.40
C ALA A 126 2.22 11.84 3.43
N ALA A 127 2.69 12.57 4.44
CA ALA A 127 4.12 12.86 4.62
C ALA A 127 4.95 11.58 4.83
N LEU A 128 4.45 10.63 5.62
CA LEU A 128 5.10 9.33 5.83
C LEU A 128 5.13 8.47 4.56
N CYS A 129 4.08 8.53 3.74
CA CYS A 129 4.06 7.89 2.42
C CYS A 129 5.12 8.48 1.50
N ILE A 130 5.25 9.80 1.44
CA ILE A 130 6.30 10.47 0.64
C ILE A 130 7.70 10.08 1.13
N LEU A 131 7.90 9.99 2.44
CA LEU A 131 9.17 9.50 3.00
C LEU A 131 9.45 8.06 2.55
N THR A 132 8.45 7.18 2.55
CA THR A 132 8.57 5.80 2.03
C THR A 132 8.96 5.79 0.56
N VAL A 133 8.36 6.64 -0.27
CA VAL A 133 8.72 6.78 -1.69
C VAL A 133 10.17 7.22 -1.84
N ALA A 134 10.62 8.22 -1.07
CA ALA A 134 12.00 8.69 -1.10
C ALA A 134 13.00 7.58 -0.71
N GLN A 135 12.68 6.78 0.31
CA GLN A 135 13.49 5.62 0.69
C GLN A 135 13.58 4.58 -0.43
N ARG A 136 12.46 4.28 -1.10
CA ARG A 136 12.44 3.35 -2.25
C ARG A 136 13.24 3.87 -3.44
N ILE A 137 13.17 5.17 -3.73
CA ILE A 137 14.01 5.79 -4.77
C ILE A 137 15.51 5.63 -4.44
N ALA A 138 15.89 5.89 -3.19
CA ALA A 138 17.28 5.73 -2.76
C ALA A 138 17.76 4.27 -2.85
N LEU A 139 16.89 3.31 -2.50
CA LEU A 139 17.16 1.88 -2.65
C LEU A 139 17.28 1.48 -4.13
N ALA A 140 16.35 1.94 -4.97
CA ALA A 140 16.37 1.67 -6.40
C ALA A 140 17.66 2.21 -7.06
N ALA A 141 18.08 3.42 -6.70
CA ALA A 141 19.33 4.00 -7.19
C ALA A 141 20.55 3.15 -6.84
N LYS A 142 20.58 2.53 -5.64
CA LYS A 142 21.67 1.63 -5.24
C LYS A 142 21.60 0.24 -5.88
N SER A 143 20.39 -0.25 -6.13
CA SER A 143 20.19 -1.62 -6.63
C SER A 143 20.23 -1.73 -8.14
N PHE A 144 19.93 -0.63 -8.86
CA PHE A 144 19.81 -0.61 -10.31
C PHE A 144 20.96 0.12 -11.01
N SER A 145 21.94 0.65 -10.23
CA SER A 145 23.19 1.25 -10.75
C SER A 145 24.28 0.18 -11.05
#